data_abc6f13ec53111be9449d0f7d6c42867
#
_entry.id   abc6f13ec53111be9449d0f7d6c42867
#
_cell.length_a   1.000
_cell.length_b   1.000
_cell.length_c   1.000
_cell.angle_alpha   90.00
_cell.angle_beta   90.00
_cell.angle_gamma   90.00
#
_symmetry.space_group_name_H-M   'P 1'
#
loop_
_entity.id
_entity.type
_entity.pdbx_description
1 polymer ?
#
loop_
_entity_poly.entity_id
_entity_poly.type
_entity_poly.pdbx_seq_one_letter_code
_entity_poly.pdbx_strand_id
1 'polypeptide(L)'
;MINSGRGPALRIARELLQHRNWRITFTAGRDAKLRRELEALAHGAPAQSEILGWTDRIPELLMTHHVAISKAGGATTQESINALCPLIVSQIIPGQEEGNYQLLNRNNAGTLAETPAEIVSTLQRAFAGDAALWQLWRENLKTIAHPAAARTIVTRVMESVAAPSRAGL
;
A
#
# COMPACT_ATOMS: atom_id res chain seq x y z
N MET A 1 -6.00 1.79 2.42
CA MET A 1 -6.27 2.99 1.80
C MET A 1 -6.74 2.95 0.35
N ILE A 2 -7.74 3.61 -0.03
CA ILE A 2 -8.42 3.22 -1.23
C ILE A 2 -8.78 4.44 -2.04
N ASN A 3 -8.17 4.60 -3.18
CA ASN A 3 -8.53 5.59 -4.15
C ASN A 3 -8.88 4.93 -5.50
N SER A 4 -9.66 3.86 -5.43
CA SER A 4 -10.06 3.06 -6.59
C SER A 4 -11.54 3.23 -6.97
N GLY A 5 -12.07 4.39 -6.62
CA GLY A 5 -13.50 4.65 -6.80
C GLY A 5 -14.35 4.15 -5.63
N ARG A 6 -15.53 4.76 -5.47
CA ARG A 6 -16.37 4.62 -4.27
C ARG A 6 -16.92 3.20 -4.09
N GLY A 7 -17.35 2.57 -5.18
CA GLY A 7 -17.99 1.25 -5.11
C GLY A 7 -17.12 0.12 -4.60
N PRO A 8 -15.92 -0.10 -5.15
CA PRO A 8 -14.98 -1.11 -4.64
C PRO A 8 -14.59 -0.87 -3.19
N ALA A 9 -14.29 0.38 -2.82
CA ALA A 9 -13.89 0.76 -1.48
C ALA A 9 -14.92 0.33 -0.41
N LEU A 10 -16.18 0.63 -0.62
CA LEU A 10 -17.25 0.30 0.33
C LEU A 10 -17.50 -1.21 0.44
N ARG A 11 -17.37 -1.96 -0.66
CA ARG A 11 -17.50 -3.42 -0.62
C ARG A 11 -16.36 -4.05 0.19
N ILE A 12 -15.13 -3.62 -0.04
CA ILE A 12 -13.97 -4.08 0.71
C ILE A 12 -14.13 -3.71 2.20
N ALA A 13 -14.50 -2.46 2.49
CA ALA A 13 -14.70 -2.01 3.87
C ALA A 13 -15.75 -2.84 4.61
N ARG A 14 -16.88 -3.15 3.97
CA ARG A 14 -17.94 -3.94 4.57
C ARG A 14 -17.46 -5.32 5.01
N GLU A 15 -16.67 -6.00 4.18
CA GLU A 15 -16.13 -7.31 4.53
C GLU A 15 -15.06 -7.23 5.64
N LEU A 16 -14.12 -6.29 5.52
CA LEU A 16 -13.06 -6.14 6.51
C LEU A 16 -13.60 -5.81 7.91
N LEU A 17 -14.64 -4.99 7.98
CA LEU A 17 -15.25 -4.56 9.25
C LEU A 17 -15.94 -5.69 10.02
N GLN A 18 -16.18 -6.86 9.44
CA GLN A 18 -16.73 -8.04 10.12
C GLN A 18 -15.70 -8.74 11.04
N HIS A 19 -14.43 -8.42 10.93
CA HIS A 19 -13.35 -9.11 11.64
C HIS A 19 -12.95 -8.38 12.91
N ARG A 20 -13.56 -8.72 14.05
CA ARG A 20 -13.38 -8.07 15.37
C ARG A 20 -11.93 -7.97 15.88
N ASN A 21 -11.05 -8.86 15.41
CA ASN A 21 -9.66 -8.89 15.83
C ASN A 21 -8.75 -7.99 14.96
N TRP A 22 -9.33 -7.30 13.97
CA TRP A 22 -8.59 -6.41 13.08
C TRP A 22 -8.75 -4.95 13.52
N ARG A 23 -7.65 -4.22 13.41
CA ARG A 23 -7.64 -2.77 13.49
C ARG A 23 -7.43 -2.21 12.11
N ILE A 24 -8.33 -1.37 11.64
CA ILE A 24 -8.39 -0.94 10.25
C ILE A 24 -8.41 0.58 10.18
N THR A 25 -7.49 1.17 9.41
CA THR A 25 -7.52 2.60 9.09
C THR A 25 -7.94 2.77 7.64
N PHE A 26 -9.02 3.48 7.40
CA PHE A 26 -9.48 3.87 6.08
C PHE A 26 -9.06 5.31 5.79
N THR A 27 -8.52 5.55 4.60
CA THR A 27 -8.20 6.91 4.14
C THR A 27 -9.10 7.25 2.95
N ALA A 28 -10.03 8.18 3.14
CA ALA A 28 -10.97 8.61 2.11
C ALA A 28 -10.45 9.77 1.24
N GLY A 29 -9.27 10.29 1.58
CA GLY A 29 -8.72 11.45 0.89
C GLY A 29 -9.65 12.65 0.97
N ARG A 30 -9.86 13.34 -0.15
CA ARG A 30 -10.76 14.50 -0.23
C ARG A 30 -12.21 14.14 -0.55
N ASP A 31 -12.55 12.86 -0.65
CA ASP A 31 -13.91 12.40 -0.90
C ASP A 31 -14.73 12.39 0.39
N ALA A 32 -15.37 13.53 0.70
CA ALA A 32 -16.21 13.68 1.88
C ALA A 32 -17.45 12.74 1.88
N LYS A 33 -17.92 12.31 0.70
CA LYS A 33 -19.03 11.37 0.61
C LYS A 33 -18.57 9.97 0.98
N LEU A 34 -17.45 9.51 0.42
CA LEU A 34 -16.83 8.23 0.79
C LEU A 34 -16.54 8.17 2.29
N ARG A 35 -16.01 9.27 2.86
CA ARG A 35 -15.73 9.35 4.30
C ARG A 35 -16.98 9.08 5.12
N ARG A 36 -18.09 9.80 4.86
CA ARG A 36 -19.37 9.60 5.58
C ARG A 36 -19.93 8.19 5.41
N GLU A 37 -19.81 7.60 4.22
CA GLU A 37 -20.28 6.24 3.96
C GLU A 37 -19.45 5.21 4.73
N LEU A 38 -18.13 5.41 4.85
CA LEU A 38 -17.24 4.57 5.67
C LEU A 38 -17.53 4.73 7.17
N GLU A 39 -17.74 5.95 7.65
CA GLU A 39 -18.14 6.23 9.03
C GLU A 39 -19.45 5.53 9.38
N ALA A 40 -20.43 5.56 8.48
CA ALA A 40 -21.71 4.86 8.65
C ALA A 40 -21.54 3.33 8.68
N LEU A 41 -20.70 2.77 7.83
CA LEU A 41 -20.39 1.33 7.83
C LEU A 41 -19.63 0.89 9.09
N ALA A 42 -18.75 1.74 9.59
CA ALA A 42 -17.94 1.46 10.78
C ALA A 42 -18.75 1.56 12.08
N HIS A 43 -19.87 2.29 12.06
CA HIS A 43 -20.72 2.44 13.23
C HIS A 43 -21.30 1.09 13.67
N GLY A 44 -20.93 0.64 14.87
CA GLY A 44 -21.35 -0.66 15.42
C GLY A 44 -20.71 -1.89 14.77
N ALA A 45 -19.74 -1.72 13.87
CA ALA A 45 -19.02 -2.83 13.27
C ALA A 45 -18.15 -3.57 14.29
N PRO A 46 -17.94 -4.90 14.14
CA PRO A 46 -17.11 -5.69 15.05
C PRO A 46 -15.63 -5.27 15.11
N ALA A 47 -15.06 -4.85 13.98
CA ALA A 47 -13.65 -4.42 13.90
C ALA A 47 -13.43 -3.04 14.52
N GLN A 48 -12.26 -2.83 15.11
CA GLN A 48 -11.81 -1.48 15.46
C GLN A 48 -11.41 -0.71 14.21
N SER A 49 -11.95 0.48 14.02
CA SER A 49 -11.66 1.25 12.81
C SER A 49 -11.47 2.74 13.06
N GLU A 50 -10.60 3.33 12.26
CA GLU A 50 -10.36 4.77 12.15
C GLU A 50 -10.64 5.21 10.72
N ILE A 51 -11.41 6.28 10.54
CA ILE A 51 -11.75 6.82 9.22
C ILE A 51 -11.10 8.19 9.08
N LEU A 52 -10.12 8.28 8.20
CA LEU A 52 -9.40 9.52 7.91
C LEU A 52 -9.88 10.12 6.58
N GLY A 53 -9.99 11.44 6.55
CA GLY A 53 -10.08 12.20 5.31
C GLY A 53 -8.72 12.31 4.62
N TRP A 54 -8.46 13.49 4.01
CA TRP A 54 -7.12 13.80 3.54
C TRP A 54 -6.15 13.87 4.72
N THR A 55 -4.99 13.25 4.59
CA THR A 55 -3.97 13.18 5.65
C THR A 55 -2.57 13.17 5.04
N ASP A 56 -1.64 13.77 5.73
CA ASP A 56 -0.20 13.72 5.47
C ASP A 56 0.50 12.57 6.25
N ARG A 57 -0.25 11.84 7.07
CA ARG A 57 0.24 10.73 7.89
C ARG A 57 0.43 9.40 7.15
N ILE A 58 0.34 9.37 5.82
CA ILE A 58 0.50 8.11 5.06
C ILE A 58 1.82 7.39 5.39
N PRO A 59 2.98 8.05 5.45
CA PRO A 59 4.23 7.37 5.83
C PRO A 59 4.16 6.73 7.23
N GLU A 60 3.62 7.44 8.22
CA GLU A 60 3.42 6.91 9.58
C GLU A 60 2.48 5.70 9.58
N LEU A 61 1.37 5.79 8.86
CA LEU A 61 0.41 4.68 8.75
C LEU A 61 1.05 3.44 8.12
N LEU A 62 1.82 3.60 7.05
CA LEU A 62 2.54 2.48 6.42
C LEU A 62 3.57 1.85 7.36
N MET A 63 4.29 2.66 8.16
CA MET A 63 5.27 2.14 9.12
C MET A 63 4.64 1.45 10.34
N THR A 64 3.39 1.76 10.68
CA THR A 64 2.72 1.25 11.87
C THR A 64 1.67 0.17 11.60
N HIS A 65 1.29 -0.04 10.33
CA HIS A 65 0.35 -1.07 9.92
C HIS A 65 1.07 -2.30 9.36
N HIS A 66 0.46 -3.47 9.54
CA HIS A 66 1.02 -4.72 9.04
C HIS A 66 0.92 -4.86 7.53
N VAL A 67 -0.15 -4.37 6.92
CA VAL A 67 -0.45 -4.53 5.49
C VAL A 67 -1.18 -3.28 4.99
N ALA A 68 -0.85 -2.83 3.80
CA ALA A 68 -1.65 -1.86 3.05
C ALA A 68 -2.51 -2.57 2.00
N ILE A 69 -3.72 -2.04 1.75
CA ILE A 69 -4.61 -2.50 0.68
C ILE A 69 -4.87 -1.29 -0.22
N SER A 70 -4.43 -1.37 -1.47
CA SER A 70 -4.55 -0.24 -2.40
C SER A 70 -4.47 -0.72 -3.86
N LYS A 71 -4.73 0.19 -4.80
CA LYS A 71 -4.32 0.00 -6.17
C LYS A 71 -2.79 0.04 -6.30
N ALA A 72 -2.24 -0.47 -7.40
CA ALA A 72 -0.79 -0.52 -7.64
C ALA A 72 -0.21 0.85 -8.10
N GLY A 73 -0.64 1.95 -7.51
CA GLY A 73 -0.15 3.30 -7.84
C GLY A 73 1.33 3.47 -7.51
N GLY A 74 2.11 4.14 -8.38
CA GLY A 74 3.56 4.25 -8.25
C GLY A 74 4.01 4.80 -6.89
N ALA A 75 3.45 5.93 -6.43
CA ALA A 75 3.80 6.51 -5.15
C ALA A 75 3.50 5.54 -4.00
N THR A 76 2.28 5.04 -3.90
CA THR A 76 1.87 4.13 -2.82
C THR A 76 2.70 2.85 -2.80
N THR A 77 3.02 2.29 -3.98
CA THR A 77 3.86 1.08 -4.08
C THR A 77 5.26 1.36 -3.53
N GLN A 78 5.90 2.45 -3.94
CA GLN A 78 7.24 2.81 -3.47
C GLN A 78 7.26 3.19 -1.98
N GLU A 79 6.25 3.88 -1.49
CA GLU A 79 6.08 4.19 -0.07
C GLU A 79 5.91 2.92 0.76
N SER A 80 5.07 1.97 0.31
CA SER A 80 4.89 0.67 0.97
C SER A 80 6.18 -0.14 1.01
N ILE A 81 6.93 -0.20 -0.10
CA ILE A 81 8.24 -0.88 -0.17
C ILE A 81 9.20 -0.29 0.86
N ASN A 82 9.36 1.03 0.88
CA ASN A 82 10.31 1.69 1.77
C ASN A 82 9.88 1.67 3.25
N ALA A 83 8.59 1.59 3.53
CA ALA A 83 8.04 1.41 4.88
C ALA A 83 8.07 -0.06 5.34
N LEU A 84 8.48 -1.00 4.49
CA LEU A 84 8.41 -2.44 4.72
C LEU A 84 7.00 -2.93 5.07
N CYS A 85 5.99 -2.30 4.46
CA CYS A 85 4.58 -2.62 4.63
C CYS A 85 4.09 -3.39 3.40
N PRO A 86 3.87 -4.71 3.47
CA PRO A 86 3.38 -5.48 2.33
C PRO A 86 2.10 -4.91 1.75
N LEU A 87 2.01 -4.90 0.42
CA LEU A 87 0.86 -4.35 -0.29
C LEU A 87 0.00 -5.47 -0.88
N ILE A 88 -1.26 -5.53 -0.47
CA ILE A 88 -2.30 -6.27 -1.19
C ILE A 88 -2.88 -5.32 -2.24
N VAL A 89 -2.61 -5.63 -3.49
CA VAL A 89 -3.09 -4.84 -4.63
C VAL A 89 -4.55 -5.19 -4.89
N SER A 90 -5.45 -4.24 -4.70
CA SER A 90 -6.90 -4.42 -4.90
C SER A 90 -7.37 -4.06 -6.31
N GLN A 91 -6.52 -3.42 -7.10
CA GLN A 91 -6.82 -3.01 -8.47
C GLN A 91 -5.53 -2.64 -9.20
N ILE A 92 -5.48 -2.92 -10.49
CA ILE A 92 -4.43 -2.48 -11.40
C ILE A 92 -5.08 -1.63 -12.50
N ILE A 93 -4.61 -0.42 -12.74
CA ILE A 93 -5.03 0.38 -13.88
C ILE A 93 -4.19 -0.03 -15.08
N PRO A 94 -4.80 -0.61 -16.14
CA PRO A 94 -4.08 -1.08 -17.32
C PRO A 94 -3.27 0.04 -17.98
N GLY A 95 -2.07 -0.30 -18.47
CA GLY A 95 -1.15 0.61 -19.13
C GLY A 95 -0.36 1.53 -18.19
N GLN A 96 -0.71 1.60 -16.89
CA GLN A 96 -0.06 2.50 -15.94
C GLN A 96 0.54 1.81 -14.71
N GLU A 97 -0.10 0.76 -14.23
CA GLU A 97 0.21 0.21 -12.91
C GLU A 97 0.76 -1.22 -12.93
N GLU A 98 0.75 -1.91 -14.10
CA GLU A 98 1.21 -3.29 -14.21
C GLU A 98 2.68 -3.46 -13.78
N GLY A 99 3.55 -2.50 -14.15
CA GLY A 99 4.96 -2.53 -13.77
C GLY A 99 5.17 -2.48 -12.26
N ASN A 100 4.34 -1.72 -11.55
CA ASN A 100 4.39 -1.62 -10.10
C ASN A 100 3.94 -2.94 -9.44
N TYR A 101 2.86 -3.54 -9.94
CA TYR A 101 2.44 -4.85 -9.46
C TYR A 101 3.47 -5.93 -9.78
N GLN A 102 4.02 -5.93 -11.00
CA GLN A 102 5.06 -6.89 -11.39
C GLN A 102 6.31 -6.80 -10.49
N LEU A 103 6.69 -5.58 -10.05
CA LEU A 103 7.79 -5.41 -9.10
C LEU A 103 7.52 -6.17 -7.80
N LEU A 104 6.34 -5.99 -7.22
CA LEU A 104 5.94 -6.70 -6.00
C LEU A 104 5.85 -8.22 -6.21
N ASN A 105 5.23 -8.64 -7.30
CA ASN A 105 4.99 -10.05 -7.61
C ASN A 105 6.30 -10.83 -7.85
N ARG A 106 7.21 -10.29 -8.66
CA ARG A 106 8.52 -10.92 -8.95
C ARG A 106 9.39 -11.08 -7.71
N ASN A 107 9.24 -10.19 -6.74
CA ASN A 107 9.99 -10.22 -5.50
C ASN A 107 9.21 -10.92 -4.37
N ASN A 108 8.04 -11.49 -4.66
CA ASN A 108 7.17 -12.09 -3.64
C ASN A 108 7.03 -11.17 -2.39
N ALA A 109 6.70 -9.89 -2.63
CA ALA A 109 6.65 -8.83 -1.62
C ALA A 109 5.24 -8.24 -1.42
N GLY A 110 4.25 -8.90 -1.97
CA GLY A 110 2.84 -8.54 -1.95
C GLY A 110 2.06 -9.41 -2.92
N THR A 111 0.78 -9.16 -3.10
CA THR A 111 -0.08 -9.97 -3.96
C THR A 111 -1.25 -9.18 -4.54
N LEU A 112 -1.86 -9.70 -5.60
CA LEU A 112 -3.12 -9.22 -6.16
C LEU A 112 -4.28 -9.92 -5.47
N ALA A 113 -5.30 -9.15 -5.08
CA ALA A 113 -6.59 -9.64 -4.60
C ALA A 113 -7.64 -8.58 -4.94
N GLU A 114 -8.46 -8.82 -5.94
CA GLU A 114 -9.34 -7.80 -6.54
C GLU A 114 -10.75 -7.81 -5.93
N THR A 115 -11.14 -8.94 -5.34
CA THR A 115 -12.43 -9.06 -4.68
C THR A 115 -12.31 -8.95 -3.15
N PRO A 116 -13.34 -8.49 -2.44
CA PRO A 116 -13.35 -8.47 -0.98
C PRO A 116 -13.03 -9.83 -0.35
N ALA A 117 -13.58 -10.91 -0.91
CA ALA A 117 -13.34 -12.28 -0.41
C ALA A 117 -11.87 -12.71 -0.59
N GLU A 118 -11.25 -12.39 -1.73
CA GLU A 118 -9.82 -12.64 -1.95
C GLU A 118 -8.94 -11.84 -0.99
N ILE A 119 -9.27 -10.58 -0.73
CA ILE A 119 -8.54 -9.75 0.23
C ILE A 119 -8.60 -10.37 1.63
N VAL A 120 -9.79 -10.74 2.09
CA VAL A 120 -9.98 -11.40 3.40
C VAL A 120 -9.20 -12.70 3.48
N SER A 121 -9.35 -13.60 2.49
CA SER A 121 -8.64 -14.88 2.48
C SER A 121 -7.12 -14.69 2.43
N THR A 122 -6.64 -13.68 1.71
CA THR A 122 -5.22 -13.33 1.66
C THR A 122 -4.69 -12.86 3.00
N LEU A 123 -5.42 -11.98 3.69
CA LEU A 123 -5.08 -11.55 5.04
C LEU A 123 -5.06 -12.72 6.02
N GLN A 124 -6.08 -13.59 5.98
CA GLN A 124 -6.12 -14.78 6.83
C GLN A 124 -4.92 -15.71 6.60
N ARG A 125 -4.54 -15.96 5.34
CA ARG A 125 -3.36 -16.75 4.99
C ARG A 125 -2.07 -16.07 5.43
N ALA A 126 -1.95 -14.74 5.26
CA ALA A 126 -0.76 -14.00 5.59
C ALA A 126 -0.44 -14.05 7.08
N PHE A 127 -1.48 -14.10 7.93
CA PHE A 127 -1.35 -14.14 9.38
C PHE A 127 -1.62 -15.52 10.01
N ALA A 128 -1.83 -16.56 9.20
CA ALA A 128 -1.89 -17.93 9.71
C ALA A 128 -0.50 -18.41 10.15
N GLY A 129 -0.47 -19.31 11.16
CA GLY A 129 0.75 -19.98 11.59
C GLY A 129 1.94 -19.03 11.75
N ASP A 130 2.06 -18.36 12.87
CA ASP A 130 3.13 -17.40 13.19
C ASP A 130 3.36 -16.30 12.15
N ALA A 131 2.34 -16.00 11.31
CA ALA A 131 2.39 -14.99 10.24
C ALA A 131 3.53 -15.20 9.22
N ALA A 132 3.88 -16.45 8.92
CA ALA A 132 5.04 -16.78 8.08
C ALA A 132 5.01 -16.12 6.70
N LEU A 133 3.85 -16.05 6.04
CA LEU A 133 3.74 -15.40 4.73
C LEU A 133 3.95 -13.89 4.83
N TRP A 134 3.38 -13.23 5.83
CA TRP A 134 3.60 -11.81 6.08
C TRP A 134 5.07 -11.50 6.39
N GLN A 135 5.72 -12.33 7.22
CA GLN A 135 7.15 -12.18 7.50
C GLN A 135 7.99 -12.32 6.23
N LEU A 136 7.69 -13.31 5.38
CA LEU A 136 8.36 -13.50 4.10
C LEU A 136 8.22 -12.27 3.20
N TRP A 137 7.02 -11.70 3.08
CA TRP A 137 6.83 -10.48 2.30
C TRP A 137 7.68 -9.33 2.83
N ARG A 138 7.74 -9.15 4.15
CA ARG A 138 8.56 -8.09 4.76
C ARG A 138 10.05 -8.27 4.53
N GLU A 139 10.57 -9.49 4.64
CA GLU A 139 11.98 -9.77 4.34
C GLU A 139 12.29 -9.47 2.87
N ASN A 140 11.41 -9.86 1.97
CA ASN A 140 11.57 -9.59 0.54
C ASN A 140 11.51 -8.09 0.24
N LEU A 141 10.66 -7.32 0.92
CA LEU A 141 10.65 -5.86 0.79
C LEU A 141 11.99 -5.22 1.15
N LYS A 142 12.71 -5.74 2.15
CA LYS A 142 14.04 -5.23 2.52
C LYS A 142 15.04 -5.31 1.38
N THR A 143 14.92 -6.31 0.49
CA THR A 143 15.85 -6.50 -0.62
C THR A 143 15.65 -5.49 -1.76
N ILE A 144 14.47 -4.89 -1.85
CA ILE A 144 14.11 -3.93 -2.90
C ILE A 144 13.84 -2.51 -2.38
N ALA A 145 13.92 -2.31 -1.07
CA ALA A 145 13.73 -1.00 -0.45
C ALA A 145 14.96 -0.11 -0.66
N HIS A 146 14.72 1.14 -1.03
CA HIS A 146 15.75 2.17 -1.23
C HIS A 146 15.37 3.47 -0.50
N PRO A 147 15.38 3.49 0.85
CA PRO A 147 14.90 4.64 1.62
C PRO A 147 15.71 5.93 1.37
N ALA A 148 16.95 5.81 0.90
CA ALA A 148 17.80 6.94 0.54
C ALA A 148 17.75 7.30 -0.97
N ALA A 149 16.85 6.73 -1.76
CA ALA A 149 16.83 6.88 -3.23
C ALA A 149 16.85 8.35 -3.69
N ALA A 150 16.04 9.20 -3.10
CA ALA A 150 15.98 10.62 -3.45
C ALA A 150 17.35 11.31 -3.26
N ARG A 151 18.01 11.06 -2.13
CA ARG A 151 19.36 11.60 -1.86
C ARG A 151 20.36 11.07 -2.88
N THR A 152 20.36 9.78 -3.13
CA THR A 152 21.27 9.13 -4.10
C THR A 152 21.10 9.71 -5.50
N ILE A 153 19.85 9.93 -5.95
CA ILE A 153 19.56 10.54 -7.25
C ILE A 153 20.12 11.96 -7.31
N VAL A 154 19.82 12.79 -6.31
CA VAL A 154 20.33 14.18 -6.26
C VAL A 154 21.86 14.20 -6.28
N THR A 155 22.51 13.39 -5.46
CA THR A 155 23.99 13.29 -5.44
C THR A 155 24.52 12.95 -6.83
N ARG A 156 23.99 11.93 -7.49
CA ARG A 156 24.44 11.52 -8.84
C ARG A 156 24.21 12.60 -9.90
N VAL A 157 23.08 13.29 -9.84
CA VAL A 157 22.81 14.41 -10.75
C VAL A 157 23.84 15.54 -10.54
N MET A 158 24.10 15.92 -9.29
CA MET A 158 25.10 16.94 -8.98
C MET A 158 26.50 16.57 -9.43
N GLU A 159 26.91 15.31 -9.21
CA GLU A 159 28.18 14.77 -9.70
C GLU A 159 28.28 14.82 -11.23
N SER A 160 27.22 14.47 -11.95
CA SER A 160 27.20 14.47 -13.41
C SER A 160 27.27 15.89 -14.01
N VAL A 161 26.69 16.87 -13.32
CA VAL A 161 26.76 18.29 -13.73
C VAL A 161 28.11 18.92 -13.39
N ALA A 162 28.72 18.51 -12.26
CA ALA A 162 30.03 19.01 -11.84
C ALA A 162 31.21 18.37 -12.60
N ALA A 163 30.99 17.22 -13.25
CA ALA A 163 32.02 16.61 -14.08
C ALA A 163 32.33 17.49 -15.31
N PRO A 164 33.58 17.88 -15.53
CA PRO A 164 33.93 18.67 -16.71
C PRO A 164 33.54 17.89 -17.97
N SER A 165 32.82 18.58 -18.88
CA SER A 165 32.47 18.03 -20.18
C SER A 165 33.75 17.48 -20.85
N ARG A 166 33.81 16.17 -21.05
CA ARG A 166 34.80 15.58 -21.97
C ARG A 166 34.38 15.86 -23.41
N ALA A 167 34.32 17.16 -23.77
CA ALA A 167 34.18 17.60 -25.12
C ALA A 167 35.58 17.95 -25.60
N GLY A 168 36.13 17.10 -26.42
CA GLY A 168 37.38 17.40 -27.13
C GLY A 168 38.25 16.18 -27.33
N LEU A 169 37.99 15.43 -28.39
CA LEU A 169 38.98 15.10 -29.44
C LEU A 169 38.24 14.45 -30.58
#